data_2c4d8b123846e6f5ad8477bf0b8d55b3
#
_entry.id   2c4d8b123846e6f5ad8477bf0b8d55b3
#
_cell.length_a   1.000
_cell.length_b   1.000
_cell.length_c   1.000
_cell.angle_alpha   90.00
_cell.angle_beta   90.00
_cell.angle_gamma   90.00
#
_symmetry.space_group_name_H-M   'P 1'
#
loop_
_entity.id
_entity.type
_entity.pdbx_description
1 polymer ?
#
loop_
_entity_poly.entity_id
_entity_poly.type
_entity_poly.pdbx_seq_one_letter_code
_entity_poly.pdbx_strand_id
1 'polypeptide(L)'
;DEMSSRGLGDVYKRQSVNHVVCHGIPGDKILDEGDILNIDVTVILDGWYGDTSRMYFVGEPSMKAKFLTKVTYECLWLGIETVKPGSTTGDIGHAIQTHAETNGLSVVRDFTGHGLGKVFHAPPTILHYGQPNTGDVLEEGMIFTIEPMINSGKYDVKILSDGWTAVTRDKSL
;
A
#
# COMPACT_ATOMS: atom_id res chain seq x y z
N ASP A 1 13.36 -12.37 7.32
CA ASP A 1 12.77 -11.90 6.05
C ASP A 1 13.22 -12.75 4.87
N GLU A 2 12.81 -14.01 4.89
CA GLU A 2 13.08 -14.96 3.81
C GLU A 2 11.85 -15.10 2.92
N MET A 3 11.55 -14.12 2.14
CA MET A 3 10.83 -14.36 0.89
C MET A 3 11.84 -14.21 -0.25
N SER A 4 12.73 -15.21 -0.28
CA SER A 4 13.75 -15.38 -1.31
C SER A 4 13.10 -15.33 -2.69
N SER A 5 13.64 -14.45 -3.51
CA SER A 5 13.49 -14.34 -4.94
C SER A 5 13.36 -15.70 -5.64
N ARG A 6 12.19 -16.08 -6.10
CA ARG A 6 12.11 -17.06 -7.17
C ARG A 6 12.40 -16.37 -8.49
N GLY A 7 13.69 -16.30 -8.78
CA GLY A 7 14.26 -16.18 -10.10
C GLY A 7 14.17 -14.84 -10.80
N LEU A 8 14.92 -13.85 -10.35
CA LEU A 8 15.52 -12.78 -11.14
C LEU A 8 16.28 -11.84 -10.17
N GLY A 9 17.43 -12.26 -9.65
CA GLY A 9 18.30 -11.42 -8.83
C GLY A 9 17.58 -10.88 -7.56
N ASP A 10 17.95 -9.69 -7.15
CA ASP A 10 17.44 -9.04 -5.94
C ASP A 10 16.07 -8.34 -6.18
N VAL A 11 15.05 -9.09 -6.60
CA VAL A 11 13.68 -8.60 -6.83
C VAL A 11 12.68 -9.35 -5.99
N TYR A 12 11.96 -8.64 -5.13
CA TYR A 12 10.85 -9.17 -4.35
C TYR A 12 9.54 -8.82 -5.03
N LYS A 13 8.62 -9.79 -5.16
CA LYS A 13 7.31 -9.59 -5.77
C LYS A 13 6.22 -10.08 -4.83
N ARG A 14 5.20 -9.27 -4.64
CA ARG A 14 3.97 -9.60 -3.92
C ARG A 14 2.79 -9.41 -4.87
N GLN A 15 1.80 -10.27 -4.74
CA GLN A 15 0.64 -10.28 -5.63
C GLN A 15 -0.63 -10.42 -4.80
N SER A 16 -1.40 -9.35 -4.69
CA SER A 16 -2.59 -9.30 -3.85
C SER A 16 -3.85 -9.18 -4.70
N VAL A 17 -4.72 -10.19 -4.63
CA VAL A 17 -5.92 -10.31 -5.46
C VAL A 17 -7.17 -10.06 -4.63
N ASN A 18 -8.06 -9.17 -5.09
CA ASN A 18 -9.35 -8.85 -4.49
C ASN A 18 -9.25 -8.48 -3.01
N HIS A 19 -9.79 -9.33 -2.11
CA HIS A 19 -9.81 -9.11 -0.66
C HIS A 19 -8.44 -9.32 0.03
N VAL A 20 -7.40 -9.67 -0.72
CA VAL A 20 -6.01 -9.67 -0.21
C VAL A 20 -5.53 -8.23 -0.20
N VAL A 21 -5.29 -7.71 1.00
CA VAL A 21 -4.91 -6.30 1.21
C VAL A 21 -3.47 -6.06 0.78
N CYS A 22 -2.55 -6.88 1.28
CA CYS A 22 -1.13 -6.81 0.96
C CYS A 22 -0.43 -8.13 1.26
N HIS A 23 0.86 -8.21 0.91
CA HIS A 23 1.72 -9.37 1.16
C HIS A 23 1.23 -10.68 0.53
N GLY A 24 0.38 -10.60 -0.51
CA GLY A 24 -0.04 -11.78 -1.22
C GLY A 24 1.15 -12.51 -1.86
N ILE A 25 1.21 -13.84 -1.66
CA ILE A 25 2.27 -14.68 -2.20
C ILE A 25 1.88 -15.11 -3.62
N PRO A 26 2.71 -14.84 -4.64
CA PRO A 26 2.47 -15.36 -5.99
C PRO A 26 2.37 -16.87 -5.99
N GLY A 27 1.37 -17.42 -6.65
CA GLY A 27 1.08 -18.86 -6.70
C GLY A 27 0.35 -19.24 -7.99
N ASP A 28 -0.18 -20.45 -8.00
CA ASP A 28 -0.83 -21.04 -9.17
C ASP A 28 -2.31 -20.64 -9.33
N LYS A 29 -2.77 -19.65 -8.54
CA LYS A 29 -4.15 -19.14 -8.67
C LYS A 29 -4.34 -18.57 -10.08
N ILE A 30 -5.30 -19.13 -10.81
CA ILE A 30 -5.76 -18.57 -12.07
C ILE A 30 -6.62 -17.34 -11.76
N LEU A 31 -6.34 -16.23 -12.43
CA LEU A 31 -7.10 -15.01 -12.30
C LEU A 31 -8.38 -15.10 -13.13
N ASP A 32 -9.48 -14.63 -12.57
CA ASP A 32 -10.80 -14.61 -13.21
C ASP A 32 -11.12 -13.23 -13.79
N GLU A 33 -11.98 -13.20 -14.80
CA GLU A 33 -12.56 -11.95 -15.34
C GLU A 33 -13.18 -11.12 -14.21
N GLY A 34 -12.80 -9.88 -14.10
CA GLY A 34 -13.27 -8.97 -13.05
C GLY A 34 -12.39 -8.90 -11.79
N ASP A 35 -11.37 -9.75 -11.68
CA ASP A 35 -10.41 -9.64 -10.56
C ASP A 35 -9.65 -8.32 -10.61
N ILE A 36 -9.40 -7.75 -9.44
CA ILE A 36 -8.44 -6.66 -9.25
C ILE A 36 -7.19 -7.19 -8.58
N LEU A 37 -6.04 -6.68 -8.99
CA LEU A 37 -4.75 -7.21 -8.62
C LEU A 37 -3.78 -6.07 -8.29
N ASN A 38 -3.23 -6.06 -7.09
CA ASN A 38 -2.05 -5.27 -6.77
C ASN A 38 -0.79 -6.10 -7.05
N ILE A 39 0.12 -5.52 -7.79
CA ILE A 39 1.48 -6.06 -7.98
C ILE A 39 2.43 -5.08 -7.31
N ASP A 40 3.12 -5.56 -6.31
CA ASP A 40 4.11 -4.84 -5.51
C ASP A 40 5.50 -5.41 -5.79
N VAL A 41 6.42 -4.55 -6.18
CA VAL A 41 7.76 -4.93 -6.63
C VAL A 41 8.81 -4.09 -5.93
N THR A 42 9.67 -4.75 -5.19
CA THR A 42 10.88 -4.16 -4.63
C THR A 42 12.10 -4.63 -5.41
N VAL A 43 12.93 -3.71 -5.83
CA VAL A 43 14.20 -3.98 -6.52
C VAL A 43 15.38 -3.47 -5.70
N ILE A 44 16.54 -4.10 -5.88
CA ILE A 44 17.80 -3.65 -5.29
C ILE A 44 18.79 -3.39 -6.42
N LEU A 45 19.31 -2.16 -6.49
CA LEU A 45 20.34 -1.77 -7.44
C LEU A 45 21.48 -1.10 -6.68
N ASP A 46 22.66 -1.66 -6.78
CA ASP A 46 23.88 -1.16 -6.11
C ASP A 46 23.71 -0.93 -4.60
N GLY A 47 22.89 -1.80 -3.95
CA GLY A 47 22.58 -1.74 -2.54
C GLY A 47 21.51 -0.69 -2.14
N TRP A 48 20.83 -0.10 -3.13
CA TRP A 48 19.70 0.80 -2.91
C TRP A 48 18.40 0.11 -3.25
N TYR A 49 17.41 0.26 -2.37
CA TYR A 49 16.06 -0.27 -2.56
C TYR A 49 15.20 0.71 -3.34
N GLY A 50 14.45 0.20 -4.31
CA GLY A 50 13.35 0.88 -4.97
C GLY A 50 12.08 0.06 -4.79
N ASP A 51 11.01 0.68 -4.35
CA ASP A 51 9.75 0.01 -4.00
C ASP A 51 8.58 0.69 -4.70
N THR A 52 7.74 -0.10 -5.39
CA THR A 52 6.60 0.43 -6.12
C THR A 52 5.51 -0.62 -6.27
N SER A 53 4.27 -0.19 -6.15
CA SER A 53 3.13 -1.05 -6.40
C SER A 53 2.11 -0.42 -7.35
N ARG A 54 1.34 -1.26 -8.03
CA ARG A 54 0.30 -0.81 -8.94
C ARG A 54 -0.88 -1.77 -9.00
N MET A 55 -2.07 -1.19 -9.13
CA MET A 55 -3.30 -1.94 -9.38
C MET A 55 -3.49 -2.25 -10.85
N TYR A 56 -3.95 -3.46 -11.14
CA TYR A 56 -4.32 -3.95 -12.46
C TYR A 56 -5.72 -4.56 -12.41
N PHE A 57 -6.36 -4.62 -13.56
CA PHE A 57 -7.66 -5.27 -13.75
C PHE A 57 -7.51 -6.46 -14.70
N VAL A 58 -8.22 -7.52 -14.40
CA VAL A 58 -8.36 -8.67 -15.31
C VAL A 58 -9.68 -8.50 -16.05
N GLY A 59 -9.61 -8.17 -17.32
CA GLY A 59 -10.79 -7.83 -18.12
C GLY A 59 -11.57 -6.64 -17.56
N GLU A 60 -12.88 -6.80 -17.39
CA GLU A 60 -13.78 -5.72 -16.98
C GLU A 60 -14.21 -5.87 -15.51
N PRO A 61 -13.63 -5.09 -14.57
CA PRO A 61 -13.96 -5.17 -13.16
C PRO A 61 -15.30 -4.52 -12.84
N SER A 62 -15.88 -4.89 -11.70
CA SER A 62 -17.11 -4.29 -11.20
C SER A 62 -16.97 -2.77 -11.00
N MET A 63 -18.09 -2.04 -11.04
CA MET A 63 -18.10 -0.60 -10.74
C MET A 63 -17.56 -0.29 -9.34
N LYS A 64 -17.81 -1.18 -8.37
CA LYS A 64 -17.27 -1.06 -7.00
C LYS A 64 -15.75 -1.18 -6.99
N ALA A 65 -15.19 -2.12 -7.74
CA ALA A 65 -13.74 -2.31 -7.85
C ALA A 65 -13.06 -1.12 -8.55
N LYS A 66 -13.65 -0.61 -9.63
CA LYS A 66 -13.18 0.61 -10.31
C LYS A 66 -13.18 1.82 -9.37
N PHE A 67 -14.27 1.99 -8.63
CA PHE A 67 -14.41 3.10 -7.68
C PHE A 67 -13.35 3.01 -6.57
N LEU A 68 -13.19 1.83 -5.95
CA LEU A 68 -12.17 1.61 -4.93
C LEU A 68 -10.77 1.94 -5.44
N THR A 69 -10.38 1.39 -6.59
CA THR A 69 -9.06 1.60 -7.18
C THR A 69 -8.83 3.08 -7.52
N LYS A 70 -9.85 3.76 -8.06
CA LYS A 70 -9.79 5.19 -8.38
C LYS A 70 -9.56 6.03 -7.11
N VAL A 71 -10.38 5.83 -6.08
CA VAL A 71 -10.26 6.60 -4.82
C VAL A 71 -8.94 6.31 -4.12
N THR A 72 -8.47 5.06 -4.13
CA THR A 72 -7.15 4.70 -3.57
C THR A 72 -6.02 5.44 -4.30
N TYR A 73 -6.09 5.54 -5.63
CA TYR A 73 -5.12 6.30 -6.41
C TYR A 73 -5.18 7.80 -6.11
N GLU A 74 -6.38 8.35 -5.94
CA GLU A 74 -6.56 9.74 -5.50
C GLU A 74 -5.99 9.97 -4.10
N CYS A 75 -6.22 9.05 -3.15
CA CYS A 75 -5.61 9.08 -1.82
C CYS A 75 -4.09 9.15 -1.88
N LEU A 76 -3.46 8.33 -2.72
CA LEU A 76 -2.01 8.35 -2.93
C LEU A 76 -1.53 9.73 -3.36
N TRP A 77 -2.14 10.32 -4.38
CA TRP A 77 -1.73 11.63 -4.89
C TRP A 77 -1.98 12.75 -3.88
N LEU A 78 -3.11 12.75 -3.16
CA LEU A 78 -3.36 13.71 -2.10
C LEU A 78 -2.32 13.62 -0.98
N GLY A 79 -1.89 12.39 -0.62
CA GLY A 79 -0.78 12.21 0.31
C GLY A 79 0.54 12.79 -0.22
N ILE A 80 0.87 12.52 -1.49
CA ILE A 80 2.08 13.05 -2.15
C ILE A 80 2.06 14.58 -2.20
N GLU A 81 0.94 15.21 -2.51
CA GLU A 81 0.79 16.66 -2.61
C GLU A 81 1.03 17.39 -1.27
N THR A 82 0.92 16.70 -0.14
CA THR A 82 1.26 17.29 1.16
C THR A 82 2.77 17.33 1.43
N VAL A 83 3.56 16.57 0.67
CA VAL A 83 5.00 16.42 0.91
C VAL A 83 5.76 17.68 0.52
N LYS A 84 6.29 18.35 1.52
CA LYS A 84 7.19 19.50 1.37
C LYS A 84 8.00 19.67 2.64
N PRO A 85 9.17 20.30 2.60
CA PRO A 85 9.95 20.61 3.80
C PRO A 85 9.09 21.36 4.84
N GLY A 86 9.09 20.86 6.07
CA GLY A 86 8.36 21.42 7.19
C GLY A 86 6.92 20.93 7.37
N SER A 87 6.34 20.17 6.41
CA SER A 87 5.11 19.40 6.69
C SER A 87 5.45 18.15 7.52
N THR A 88 4.43 17.43 7.96
CA THR A 88 4.62 16.28 8.85
C THR A 88 4.09 14.98 8.23
N THR A 89 4.54 13.84 8.76
CA THR A 89 3.99 12.53 8.34
C THR A 89 2.50 12.41 8.64
N GLY A 90 2.00 13.10 9.68
CA GLY A 90 0.57 13.17 9.99
C GLY A 90 -0.25 13.94 8.97
N ASP A 91 0.33 14.94 8.28
CA ASP A 91 -0.35 15.64 7.19
C ASP A 91 -0.65 14.70 6.03
N ILE A 92 0.29 13.81 5.69
CA ILE A 92 0.11 12.77 4.67
C ILE A 92 -1.06 11.87 5.06
N GLY A 93 -1.00 11.29 6.28
CA GLY A 93 -2.03 10.39 6.77
C GLY A 93 -3.41 11.04 6.85
N HIS A 94 -3.48 12.29 7.30
CA HIS A 94 -4.73 13.05 7.38
C HIS A 94 -5.37 13.27 6.01
N ALA A 95 -4.61 13.66 5.01
CA ALA A 95 -5.09 13.88 3.65
C ALA A 95 -5.68 12.59 3.05
N ILE A 96 -4.96 11.47 3.19
CA ILE A 96 -5.38 10.14 2.72
C ILE A 96 -6.67 9.71 3.42
N GLN A 97 -6.68 9.73 4.76
CA GLN A 97 -7.82 9.30 5.56
C GLN A 97 -9.07 10.12 5.24
N THR A 98 -8.95 11.44 5.19
CA THR A 98 -10.08 12.33 4.93
C THR A 98 -10.73 12.02 3.59
N HIS A 99 -9.93 11.81 2.54
CA HIS A 99 -10.47 11.50 1.22
C HIS A 99 -11.12 10.12 1.17
N ALA A 100 -10.47 9.08 1.73
CA ALA A 100 -11.02 7.73 1.78
C ALA A 100 -12.36 7.67 2.53
N GLU A 101 -12.41 8.23 3.75
CA GLU A 101 -13.61 8.18 4.61
C GLU A 101 -14.75 9.04 4.04
N THR A 102 -14.47 10.17 3.41
CA THR A 102 -15.48 11.00 2.71
C THR A 102 -16.13 10.23 1.54
N ASN A 103 -15.40 9.30 0.93
CA ASN A 103 -15.91 8.42 -0.12
C ASN A 103 -16.52 7.11 0.42
N GLY A 104 -16.72 6.98 1.74
CA GLY A 104 -17.32 5.80 2.38
C GLY A 104 -16.42 4.57 2.38
N LEU A 105 -15.11 4.76 2.24
CA LEU A 105 -14.08 3.73 2.29
C LEU A 105 -13.31 3.81 3.62
N SER A 106 -12.52 2.80 3.93
CA SER A 106 -11.73 2.78 5.17
C SER A 106 -10.25 2.56 4.92
N VAL A 107 -9.42 3.18 5.75
CA VAL A 107 -7.96 3.07 5.68
C VAL A 107 -7.48 1.96 6.62
N VAL A 108 -6.72 1.00 6.10
CA VAL A 108 -6.06 -0.05 6.87
C VAL A 108 -5.04 0.58 7.83
N ARG A 109 -4.97 0.05 9.07
CA ARG A 109 -4.14 0.62 10.14
C ARG A 109 -2.97 -0.24 10.58
N ASP A 110 -2.93 -1.49 10.12
CA ASP A 110 -1.95 -2.50 10.53
C ASP A 110 -0.63 -2.39 9.75
N PHE A 111 -0.61 -1.65 8.64
CA PHE A 111 0.54 -1.47 7.77
C PHE A 111 0.78 0.01 7.48
N THR A 112 2.03 0.33 7.12
CA THR A 112 2.49 1.70 6.95
C THR A 112 3.43 1.81 5.75
N GLY A 113 3.57 2.98 5.18
CA GLY A 113 4.74 3.35 4.41
C GLY A 113 5.94 3.55 5.33
N HIS A 114 7.11 3.66 4.76
CA HIS A 114 8.38 3.63 5.50
C HIS A 114 9.49 4.39 4.77
N GLY A 115 10.48 4.82 5.52
CA GLY A 115 11.73 5.31 4.95
C GLY A 115 12.40 4.23 4.11
N LEU A 116 13.07 4.64 3.05
CA LEU A 116 13.67 3.77 2.04
C LEU A 116 15.06 4.27 1.67
N GLY A 117 15.95 3.36 1.29
CA GLY A 117 17.31 3.72 0.90
C GLY A 117 18.21 2.51 0.84
N LYS A 118 19.30 2.48 1.61
CA LYS A 118 20.15 1.29 1.78
C LYS A 118 19.59 0.28 2.79
N VAL A 119 18.54 0.66 3.49
CA VAL A 119 17.75 -0.21 4.35
C VAL A 119 16.32 -0.20 3.80
N PHE A 120 15.72 -1.39 3.66
CA PHE A 120 14.41 -1.52 3.05
C PHE A 120 13.31 -0.84 3.88
N HIS A 121 13.26 -1.11 5.16
CA HIS A 121 12.34 -0.47 6.08
C HIS A 121 13.13 0.37 7.10
N ALA A 122 13.09 1.68 6.94
CA ALA A 122 13.78 2.65 7.79
C ALA A 122 12.79 3.73 8.28
N PRO A 123 13.13 4.50 9.30
CA PRO A 123 12.38 5.73 9.61
C PRO A 123 12.42 6.72 8.44
N PRO A 124 11.39 7.60 8.31
CA PRO A 124 10.22 7.70 9.15
C PRO A 124 9.15 6.64 8.85
N THR A 125 8.22 6.42 9.80
CA THR A 125 7.00 5.64 9.56
C THR A 125 5.94 6.55 8.96
N ILE A 126 5.36 6.15 7.83
CA ILE A 126 4.31 6.90 7.12
C ILE A 126 2.97 6.24 7.36
N LEU A 127 2.23 6.71 8.36
CA LEU A 127 0.85 6.28 8.58
C LEU A 127 -0.05 6.87 7.47
N HIS A 128 -1.01 6.08 7.00
CA HIS A 128 -1.98 6.54 5.99
C HIS A 128 -3.28 7.09 6.63
N TYR A 129 -3.22 7.37 7.93
CA TYR A 129 -4.25 7.99 8.76
C TYR A 129 -3.58 8.86 9.84
N GLY A 130 -4.30 9.79 10.42
CA GLY A 130 -3.75 10.61 11.50
C GLY A 130 -4.34 12.01 11.59
N GLN A 131 -3.61 12.86 12.30
CA GLN A 131 -3.98 14.26 12.53
C GLN A 131 -2.94 15.18 11.88
N PRO A 132 -3.36 16.33 11.34
CA PRO A 132 -2.43 17.30 10.77
C PRO A 132 -1.46 17.83 11.83
N ASN A 133 -0.28 18.20 11.38
CA ASN A 133 0.81 18.72 12.21
C ASN A 133 1.29 17.76 13.32
N THR A 134 1.21 16.45 13.09
CA THR A 134 1.70 15.42 14.00
C THR A 134 2.72 14.49 13.33
N GLY A 135 3.48 13.74 14.13
CA GLY A 135 4.51 12.83 13.64
C GLY A 135 5.82 13.54 13.31
N ASP A 136 6.62 12.92 12.43
CA ASP A 136 7.94 13.42 12.05
C ASP A 136 7.82 14.60 11.08
N VAL A 137 8.68 15.61 11.26
CA VAL A 137 8.79 16.73 10.31
C VAL A 137 9.57 16.27 9.11
N LEU A 138 9.04 16.55 7.91
CA LEU A 138 9.69 16.20 6.65
C LEU A 138 10.82 17.19 6.33
N GLU A 139 11.97 16.65 5.98
CA GLU A 139 13.19 17.39 5.65
C GLU A 139 13.66 17.06 4.24
N GLU A 140 14.40 17.99 3.63
CA GLU A 140 15.01 17.76 2.33
C GLU A 140 15.98 16.57 2.35
N GLY A 141 15.88 15.71 1.33
CA GLY A 141 16.69 14.50 1.20
C GLY A 141 16.08 13.25 1.82
N MET A 142 14.96 13.33 2.54
CA MET A 142 14.21 12.15 2.98
C MET A 142 13.66 11.38 1.79
N ILE A 143 13.77 10.05 1.84
CA ILE A 143 13.21 9.12 0.86
C ILE A 143 12.32 8.15 1.61
N PHE A 144 11.06 8.01 1.20
CA PHE A 144 10.08 7.13 1.85
C PHE A 144 8.98 6.70 0.88
N THR A 145 8.22 5.67 1.25
CA THR A 145 7.05 5.21 0.51
C THR A 145 5.76 5.85 1.03
N ILE A 146 4.80 6.06 0.13
CA ILE A 146 3.41 6.35 0.44
C ILE A 146 2.59 5.29 -0.29
N GLU A 147 1.95 4.39 0.44
CA GLU A 147 1.35 3.16 -0.08
C GLU A 147 0.00 2.84 0.59
N PRO A 148 -0.99 3.72 0.47
CA PRO A 148 -2.25 3.59 1.18
C PRO A 148 -2.99 2.31 0.79
N MET A 149 -3.39 1.54 1.80
CA MET A 149 -4.27 0.38 1.67
C MET A 149 -5.68 0.79 2.08
N ILE A 150 -6.60 0.73 1.12
CA ILE A 150 -7.98 1.21 1.28
C ILE A 150 -8.94 0.05 1.05
N ASN A 151 -9.87 -0.16 1.96
CA ASN A 151 -10.89 -1.20 1.88
C ASN A 151 -12.26 -0.60 1.56
N SER A 152 -13.06 -1.34 0.81
CA SER A 152 -14.46 -0.98 0.53
C SER A 152 -15.43 -1.33 1.68
N GLY A 153 -14.95 -2.07 2.67
CA GLY A 153 -15.63 -2.41 3.91
C GLY A 153 -14.93 -1.82 5.13
N LYS A 154 -14.76 -2.63 6.18
CA LYS A 154 -14.05 -2.22 7.39
C LYS A 154 -12.54 -2.26 7.21
N TYR A 155 -11.82 -1.45 7.99
CA TYR A 155 -10.35 -1.39 7.94
C TYR A 155 -9.66 -2.62 8.56
N ASP A 156 -10.38 -3.44 9.32
CA ASP A 156 -9.80 -4.58 10.03
C ASP A 156 -9.28 -5.65 9.07
N VAL A 157 -8.07 -6.11 9.32
CA VAL A 157 -7.43 -7.19 8.56
C VAL A 157 -7.17 -8.40 9.47
N LYS A 158 -6.81 -9.51 8.85
CA LYS A 158 -6.26 -10.69 9.51
C LYS A 158 -5.13 -11.26 8.69
N ILE A 159 -4.13 -11.79 9.36
CA ILE A 159 -3.05 -12.55 8.74
C ILE A 159 -3.52 -14.00 8.55
N LEU A 160 -3.24 -14.57 7.38
CA LEU A 160 -3.54 -15.98 7.10
C LEU A 160 -2.58 -16.92 7.82
N SER A 161 -2.82 -18.23 7.70
CA SER A 161 -2.00 -19.28 8.34
C SER A 161 -0.57 -19.37 7.82
N ASP A 162 -0.27 -18.75 6.68
CA ASP A 162 1.09 -18.60 6.16
C ASP A 162 1.95 -17.60 6.96
N GLY A 163 1.34 -16.90 7.93
CA GLY A 163 1.99 -15.91 8.78
C GLY A 163 2.34 -14.58 8.08
N TRP A 164 1.86 -14.39 6.84
CA TRP A 164 2.31 -13.29 5.99
C TRP A 164 1.17 -12.57 5.26
N THR A 165 0.34 -13.29 4.50
CA THR A 165 -0.73 -12.72 3.68
C THR A 165 -1.80 -12.05 4.55
N ALA A 166 -2.04 -10.77 4.32
CA ALA A 166 -3.09 -10.00 4.99
C ALA A 166 -4.35 -9.93 4.12
N VAL A 167 -5.50 -10.24 4.72
CA VAL A 167 -6.81 -10.16 4.05
C VAL A 167 -7.80 -9.36 4.87
N THR A 168 -8.80 -8.76 4.21
CA THR A 168 -9.91 -8.10 4.92
C THR A 168 -10.70 -9.12 5.74
N ARG A 169 -11.10 -8.76 6.97
CA ARG A 169 -11.88 -9.67 7.83
C ARG A 169 -13.28 -9.91 7.32
N ASP A 170 -13.88 -8.91 6.68
CA ASP A 170 -15.24 -8.95 6.15
C ASP A 170 -15.31 -9.43 4.70
N LYS A 171 -14.19 -9.82 4.11
CA LYS A 171 -14.03 -10.24 2.72
C LYS A 171 -14.43 -9.15 1.68
N SER A 172 -14.44 -7.89 2.09
CA SER A 172 -14.56 -6.76 1.16
C SER A 172 -13.31 -6.61 0.30
N LEU A 173 -13.43 -5.86 -0.80
CA LEU A 173 -12.28 -5.45 -1.59
C LEU A 173 -11.45 -4.44 -0.81
#